data_b42e2107991339c4ad7db0f558f34f11
#
_entry.id   b42e2107991339c4ad7db0f558f34f11
#
_cell.length_a   1.000
_cell.length_b   1.000
_cell.length_c   1.000
_cell.angle_alpha   90.00
_cell.angle_beta   90.00
_cell.angle_gamma   90.00
#
_symmetry.space_group_name_H-M   'P 1'
#
loop_
_entity.id
_entity.type
_entity.pdbx_description
1 polymer ?
#
loop_
_entity_poly.entity_id
_entity_poly.type
_entity_poly.pdbx_seq_one_letter_code
_entity_poly.pdbx_strand_id
1 'polypeptide(L)'
;MGANALRSAVMPHAQYLYDRCDEQGMLVWIDAPLHRSSFLGDVSYFATPAFEQNGLDQLQEIVAQNINHPSVVMWGIFSRLWMRGDDVTPYIRRLNETARTMDPSRPTVACSDQNGDINFITDLIVWQQDVGWRRGSTDDVIVWRDQLQKNWSHLRSGVCYGGSGFLGHKSYTAQSEPRSNWMPEEKQTRFHEEYAKNLQNDSLFWGAWIDNMFDYGS
;
A
#
# COMPACT_ATOMS: atom_id res chain seq x y z
N MET A 1 1.05 19.64 3.40
CA MET A 1 0.89 18.34 4.09
C MET A 1 2.21 17.75 4.60
N GLY A 2 3.37 18.21 4.12
CA GLY A 2 4.67 17.67 4.53
C GLY A 2 5.00 16.28 3.98
N ALA A 3 4.21 15.75 3.04
CA ALA A 3 4.53 14.51 2.36
C ALA A 3 5.73 14.70 1.42
N ASN A 4 6.63 13.72 1.37
CA ASN A 4 7.82 13.70 0.50
C ASN A 4 7.76 12.58 -0.54
N ALA A 5 6.73 11.74 -0.51
CA ALA A 5 6.55 10.64 -1.41
C ALA A 5 5.06 10.47 -1.79
N LEU A 6 4.83 9.91 -2.98
CA LEU A 6 3.53 9.59 -3.53
C LEU A 6 3.51 8.14 -3.99
N ARG A 7 2.42 7.43 -3.73
CA ARG A 7 2.15 6.12 -4.29
C ARG A 7 1.07 6.23 -5.37
N SER A 8 1.40 5.82 -6.58
CA SER A 8 0.44 5.62 -7.66
C SER A 8 -0.27 4.28 -7.44
N ALA A 9 -1.26 4.32 -6.51
CA ALA A 9 -1.87 3.11 -6.00
C ALA A 9 -2.72 2.41 -7.05
N VAL A 10 -2.39 1.15 -7.23
CA VAL A 10 -2.95 0.08 -8.04
C VAL A 10 -2.95 0.29 -9.56
N MET A 11 -2.48 1.42 -10.05
CA MET A 11 -2.30 1.67 -11.50
C MET A 11 -1.41 2.90 -11.75
N PRO A 12 -0.73 2.97 -12.90
CA PRO A 12 0.01 4.17 -13.27
C PRO A 12 -0.93 5.35 -13.52
N HIS A 13 -0.42 6.55 -13.27
CA HIS A 13 -1.10 7.81 -13.58
C HIS A 13 -0.60 8.42 -14.89
N ALA A 14 -1.15 9.58 -15.28
CA ALA A 14 -0.70 10.33 -16.44
C ALA A 14 0.75 10.79 -16.27
N GLN A 15 1.53 10.80 -17.36
CA GLN A 15 2.95 11.20 -17.38
C GLN A 15 3.18 12.58 -16.73
N TYR A 16 2.25 13.50 -16.95
CA TYR A 16 2.29 14.83 -16.32
C TYR A 16 2.49 14.79 -14.79
N LEU A 17 1.92 13.80 -14.10
CA LEU A 17 2.13 13.66 -12.66
C LEU A 17 3.60 13.36 -12.33
N TYR A 18 4.21 12.48 -13.09
CA TYR A 18 5.62 12.08 -12.88
C TYR A 18 6.57 13.22 -13.25
N ASP A 19 6.30 13.95 -14.33
CA ASP A 19 7.03 15.16 -14.68
C ASP A 19 7.01 16.19 -13.53
N ARG A 20 5.84 16.40 -12.92
CA ARG A 20 5.70 17.30 -11.76
C ARG A 20 6.42 16.79 -10.51
N CYS A 21 6.42 15.48 -10.30
CA CYS A 21 7.17 14.86 -9.20
C CYS A 21 8.68 15.03 -9.41
N ASP A 22 9.19 14.88 -10.63
CA ASP A 22 10.58 15.13 -10.99
C ASP A 22 10.97 16.57 -10.69
N GLU A 23 10.16 17.54 -11.11
CA GLU A 23 10.41 18.97 -10.88
C GLU A 23 10.38 19.36 -9.38
N GLN A 24 9.51 18.72 -8.60
CA GLN A 24 9.32 19.07 -7.19
C GLN A 24 10.16 18.21 -6.22
N GLY A 25 10.91 17.24 -6.72
CA GLY A 25 11.70 16.33 -5.89
C GLY A 25 10.82 15.39 -5.03
N MET A 26 9.61 15.06 -5.51
CA MET A 26 8.69 14.15 -4.85
C MET A 26 9.01 12.70 -5.25
N LEU A 27 9.26 11.83 -4.28
CA LEU A 27 9.50 10.42 -4.57
C LEU A 27 8.21 9.71 -5.00
N VAL A 28 8.32 8.77 -5.95
CA VAL A 28 7.16 8.06 -6.49
C VAL A 28 7.36 6.55 -6.41
N TRP A 29 6.33 5.87 -5.94
CA TRP A 29 6.14 4.43 -6.03
C TRP A 29 5.00 4.16 -7.04
N ILE A 30 5.30 3.43 -8.13
CA ILE A 30 4.30 3.03 -9.13
C ILE A 30 3.92 1.57 -8.93
N ASP A 31 2.63 1.29 -8.74
CA ASP A 31 2.10 -0.08 -8.66
C ASP A 31 1.83 -0.67 -10.04
N ALA A 32 2.18 -1.96 -10.20
CA ALA A 32 1.54 -2.80 -11.21
C ALA A 32 0.07 -3.07 -10.82
N PRO A 33 -0.87 -3.24 -11.78
CA PRO A 33 -2.29 -3.37 -11.49
C PRO A 33 -2.69 -4.77 -10.99
N LEU A 34 -1.91 -5.34 -10.08
CA LEU A 34 -2.21 -6.59 -9.40
C LEU A 34 -2.70 -6.33 -7.97
N HIS A 35 -4.01 -6.26 -7.79
CA HIS A 35 -4.62 -6.04 -6.48
C HIS A 35 -5.95 -6.79 -6.36
N ARG A 36 -6.43 -6.96 -5.11
CA ARG A 36 -7.80 -7.46 -4.93
C ARG A 36 -8.83 -6.38 -5.28
N SER A 37 -9.94 -6.79 -5.87
CA SER A 37 -11.07 -5.90 -6.08
C SER A 37 -11.76 -5.56 -4.76
N SER A 38 -11.99 -4.28 -4.51
CA SER A 38 -12.72 -3.81 -3.32
C SER A 38 -14.22 -4.09 -3.40
N PHE A 39 -14.75 -4.26 -4.60
CA PHE A 39 -16.19 -4.33 -4.86
C PHE A 39 -16.73 -5.76 -4.97
N LEU A 40 -15.86 -6.72 -5.29
CA LEU A 40 -16.22 -8.12 -5.47
C LEU A 40 -15.47 -8.93 -4.41
N GLY A 41 -16.12 -9.13 -3.26
CA GLY A 41 -15.52 -9.81 -2.11
C GLY A 41 -15.16 -11.28 -2.31
N ASP A 42 -15.53 -11.86 -3.44
CA ASP A 42 -15.27 -13.22 -3.86
C ASP A 42 -14.23 -13.36 -4.97
N VAL A 43 -13.74 -12.26 -5.52
CA VAL A 43 -12.71 -12.32 -6.56
C VAL A 43 -11.40 -12.79 -5.95
N SER A 44 -10.99 -13.96 -6.40
CA SER A 44 -9.72 -14.60 -6.08
C SER A 44 -8.83 -14.62 -7.33
N TYR A 45 -7.56 -14.90 -7.14
CA TYR A 45 -6.67 -15.16 -8.25
C TYR A 45 -6.97 -16.53 -8.88
N PHE A 46 -7.10 -16.55 -10.20
CA PHE A 46 -7.19 -17.76 -11.01
C PHE A 46 -6.07 -17.74 -12.05
N ALA A 47 -5.24 -18.76 -12.01
CA ALA A 47 -4.09 -18.89 -12.90
C ALA A 47 -4.57 -19.17 -14.33
N THR A 48 -4.61 -18.13 -15.17
CA THR A 48 -4.82 -18.29 -16.61
C THR A 48 -3.63 -17.70 -17.38
N PRO A 49 -3.10 -18.41 -18.39
CA PRO A 49 -1.95 -17.91 -19.15
C PRO A 49 -2.16 -16.52 -19.74
N ALA A 50 -3.37 -16.23 -20.20
CA ALA A 50 -3.71 -14.93 -20.80
C ALA A 50 -3.68 -13.80 -19.75
N PHE A 51 -4.22 -14.02 -18.54
CA PHE A 51 -4.20 -13.04 -17.45
C PHE A 51 -2.77 -12.74 -17.01
N GLU A 52 -1.98 -13.80 -16.78
CA GLU A 52 -0.61 -13.66 -16.31
C GLU A 52 0.29 -12.99 -17.36
N GLN A 53 0.13 -13.34 -18.65
CA GLN A 53 0.89 -12.71 -19.72
C GLN A 53 0.53 -11.22 -19.84
N ASN A 54 -0.76 -10.88 -19.82
CA ASN A 54 -1.21 -9.49 -19.86
C ASN A 54 -0.63 -8.67 -18.69
N GLY A 55 -0.57 -9.21 -17.48
CA GLY A 55 0.03 -8.51 -16.34
C GLY A 55 1.53 -8.32 -16.47
N LEU A 56 2.25 -9.29 -17.06
CA LEU A 56 3.68 -9.15 -17.37
C LEU A 56 3.90 -8.06 -18.43
N ASP A 57 3.09 -8.03 -19.49
CA ASP A 57 3.17 -7.02 -20.55
C ASP A 57 2.91 -5.62 -19.98
N GLN A 58 1.88 -5.47 -19.14
CA GLN A 58 1.58 -4.20 -18.48
C GLN A 58 2.73 -3.74 -17.56
N LEU A 59 3.32 -4.63 -16.77
CA LEU A 59 4.46 -4.28 -15.93
C LEU A 59 5.66 -3.82 -16.78
N GLN A 60 5.94 -4.50 -17.89
CA GLN A 60 7.00 -4.11 -18.82
C GLN A 60 6.76 -2.72 -19.41
N GLU A 61 5.53 -2.44 -19.82
CA GLU A 61 5.13 -1.11 -20.31
C GLU A 61 5.30 -0.03 -19.25
N ILE A 62 4.85 -0.30 -18.01
CA ILE A 62 4.98 0.63 -16.89
C ILE A 62 6.45 0.97 -16.64
N VAL A 63 7.32 -0.03 -16.57
CA VAL A 63 8.76 0.18 -16.34
C VAL A 63 9.38 0.92 -17.52
N ALA A 64 9.13 0.48 -18.76
CA ALA A 64 9.72 1.09 -19.96
C ALA A 64 9.33 2.57 -20.12
N GLN A 65 8.07 2.92 -19.80
CA GLN A 65 7.59 4.30 -19.89
C GLN A 65 8.16 5.22 -18.80
N ASN A 66 8.45 4.67 -17.61
CA ASN A 66 8.73 5.50 -16.44
C ASN A 66 10.18 5.36 -15.90
N ILE A 67 11.01 4.52 -16.50
CA ILE A 67 12.39 4.27 -16.05
C ILE A 67 13.26 5.53 -16.05
N ASN A 68 12.96 6.50 -16.92
CA ASN A 68 13.72 7.75 -17.04
C ASN A 68 13.24 8.86 -16.09
N HIS A 69 12.17 8.64 -15.29
CA HIS A 69 11.76 9.58 -14.27
C HIS A 69 12.62 9.43 -13.01
N PRO A 70 13.43 10.43 -12.63
CA PRO A 70 14.24 10.36 -11.42
C PRO A 70 13.43 10.33 -10.13
N SER A 71 12.20 10.83 -10.14
CA SER A 71 11.27 10.73 -9.03
C SER A 71 10.81 9.31 -8.74
N VAL A 72 10.73 8.44 -9.74
CA VAL A 72 10.33 7.04 -9.58
C VAL A 72 11.44 6.27 -8.88
N VAL A 73 11.19 5.79 -7.68
CA VAL A 73 12.20 5.18 -6.82
C VAL A 73 11.95 3.71 -6.52
N MET A 74 10.76 3.18 -6.81
CA MET A 74 10.43 1.77 -6.60
C MET A 74 9.28 1.28 -7.48
N TRP A 75 9.29 -0.02 -7.79
CA TRP A 75 8.28 -0.71 -8.59
C TRP A 75 7.39 -1.57 -7.70
N GLY A 76 6.09 -1.27 -7.66
CA GLY A 76 5.09 -2.05 -6.94
C GLY A 76 4.67 -3.30 -7.70
N ILE A 77 4.76 -4.45 -7.06
CA ILE A 77 4.48 -5.73 -7.69
C ILE A 77 3.05 -6.19 -7.42
N PHE A 78 2.56 -6.03 -6.19
CA PHE A 78 1.17 -6.34 -5.84
C PHE A 78 0.67 -5.49 -4.68
N SER A 79 -0.66 -5.42 -4.54
CA SER A 79 -1.31 -4.71 -3.45
C SER A 79 -2.49 -5.50 -2.88
N ARG A 80 -2.39 -5.89 -1.61
CA ARG A 80 -3.49 -6.46 -0.80
C ARG A 80 -4.24 -7.61 -1.50
N LEU A 81 -3.55 -8.67 -1.85
CA LEU A 81 -4.15 -9.82 -2.51
C LEU A 81 -4.93 -10.70 -1.53
N TRP A 82 -6.04 -11.26 -1.97
CA TRP A 82 -6.69 -12.36 -1.26
C TRP A 82 -6.03 -13.67 -1.64
N MET A 83 -5.61 -14.43 -0.61
CA MET A 83 -5.00 -15.75 -0.79
C MET A 83 -6.10 -16.83 -0.89
N ARG A 84 -7.03 -16.65 -1.83
CA ARG A 84 -8.10 -17.59 -2.16
C ARG A 84 -8.02 -17.93 -3.65
N GLY A 85 -8.34 -19.16 -4.01
CA GLY A 85 -8.21 -19.66 -5.38
C GLY A 85 -6.88 -20.34 -5.62
N ASP A 86 -6.30 -20.13 -6.80
CA ASP A 86 -5.01 -20.70 -7.16
C ASP A 86 -3.84 -20.01 -6.43
N ASP A 87 -2.70 -20.70 -6.36
CA ASP A 87 -1.49 -20.12 -5.77
C ASP A 87 -0.91 -19.02 -6.69
N VAL A 88 -0.99 -17.79 -6.22
CA VAL A 88 -0.48 -16.61 -6.92
C VAL A 88 1.05 -16.44 -6.80
N THR A 89 1.70 -17.19 -5.92
CA THR A 89 3.13 -17.04 -5.60
C THR A 89 4.04 -17.17 -6.83
N PRO A 90 3.86 -18.16 -7.72
CA PRO A 90 4.69 -18.28 -8.93
C PRO A 90 4.55 -17.07 -9.86
N TYR A 91 3.37 -16.53 -9.98
CA TYR A 91 3.12 -15.35 -10.81
C TYR A 91 3.76 -14.10 -10.22
N ILE A 92 3.64 -13.86 -8.92
CA ILE A 92 4.31 -12.75 -8.22
C ILE A 92 5.84 -12.84 -8.41
N ARG A 93 6.43 -14.03 -8.31
CA ARG A 93 7.87 -14.23 -8.56
C ARG A 93 8.26 -13.82 -9.97
N ARG A 94 7.50 -14.21 -10.99
CA ARG A 94 7.76 -13.81 -12.38
C ARG A 94 7.66 -12.29 -12.56
N LEU A 95 6.64 -11.65 -12.01
CA LEU A 95 6.53 -10.19 -12.03
C LEU A 95 7.73 -9.51 -11.37
N ASN A 96 8.12 -9.98 -10.19
CA ASN A 96 9.26 -9.45 -9.46
C ASN A 96 10.59 -9.61 -10.25
N GLU A 97 10.82 -10.77 -10.83
CA GLU A 97 12.00 -11.04 -11.67
C GLU A 97 12.00 -10.17 -12.93
N THR A 98 10.84 -9.98 -13.56
CA THR A 98 10.70 -9.11 -14.73
C THR A 98 11.07 -7.66 -14.38
N ALA A 99 10.51 -7.11 -13.30
CA ALA A 99 10.84 -5.75 -12.85
C ALA A 99 12.34 -5.58 -12.58
N ARG A 100 12.95 -6.53 -11.85
CA ARG A 100 14.38 -6.49 -11.50
C ARG A 100 15.30 -6.68 -12.71
N THR A 101 14.85 -7.41 -13.71
CA THR A 101 15.61 -7.60 -14.97
C THR A 101 15.59 -6.32 -15.81
N MET A 102 14.45 -5.65 -15.88
CA MET A 102 14.30 -4.41 -16.64
C MET A 102 14.95 -3.23 -15.96
N ASP A 103 14.87 -3.15 -14.64
CA ASP A 103 15.50 -2.08 -13.85
C ASP A 103 16.13 -2.64 -12.55
N PRO A 104 17.40 -3.04 -12.61
CA PRO A 104 18.11 -3.52 -11.43
C PRO A 104 18.51 -2.39 -10.45
N SER A 105 18.30 -1.13 -10.83
CA SER A 105 18.70 0.03 -10.02
C SER A 105 17.70 0.41 -8.95
N ARG A 106 16.42 0.04 -9.12
CA ARG A 106 15.33 0.36 -8.21
C ARG A 106 14.78 -0.88 -7.51
N PRO A 107 14.49 -0.80 -6.20
CA PRO A 107 13.91 -1.91 -5.48
C PRO A 107 12.46 -2.18 -5.92
N THR A 108 12.05 -3.43 -5.77
CA THR A 108 10.66 -3.85 -5.86
C THR A 108 9.99 -3.75 -4.49
N VAL A 109 8.68 -3.46 -4.47
CA VAL A 109 7.89 -3.29 -3.26
C VAL A 109 6.52 -3.94 -3.41
N ALA A 110 5.95 -4.38 -2.30
CA ALA A 110 4.58 -4.84 -2.24
C ALA A 110 3.84 -4.22 -1.05
N CYS A 111 2.52 -4.10 -1.16
CA CYS A 111 1.65 -3.75 -0.04
C CYS A 111 0.81 -4.96 0.34
N SER A 112 0.87 -5.39 1.59
CA SER A 112 0.20 -6.61 2.05
C SER A 112 -0.60 -6.39 3.33
N ASP A 113 -1.76 -7.05 3.40
CA ASP A 113 -2.58 -7.20 4.60
C ASP A 113 -2.71 -8.68 5.01
N GLN A 114 -1.89 -9.55 4.41
CA GLN A 114 -1.88 -10.99 4.61
C GLN A 114 -0.57 -11.46 5.22
N ASN A 115 -0.64 -12.56 5.96
CA ASN A 115 0.54 -13.32 6.34
C ASN A 115 0.89 -14.33 5.23
N GLY A 116 2.15 -14.74 5.15
CA GLY A 116 2.60 -15.78 4.24
C GLY A 116 3.82 -15.42 3.42
N ASP A 117 4.28 -16.38 2.64
CA ASP A 117 5.56 -16.35 1.93
C ASP A 117 5.62 -15.31 0.81
N ILE A 118 4.47 -14.84 0.33
CA ILE A 118 4.42 -13.77 -0.68
C ILE A 118 5.12 -12.48 -0.21
N ASN A 119 5.15 -12.25 1.10
CA ASN A 119 5.75 -11.04 1.70
C ASN A 119 7.29 -11.03 1.64
N PHE A 120 7.91 -12.15 1.26
CA PHE A 120 9.37 -12.30 1.14
C PHE A 120 9.88 -12.24 -0.30
N ILE A 121 9.01 -11.96 -1.28
CA ILE A 121 9.38 -12.01 -2.70
C ILE A 121 10.00 -10.69 -3.14
N THR A 122 9.44 -9.56 -2.72
CA THR A 122 9.91 -8.22 -3.07
C THR A 122 11.03 -7.75 -2.14
N ASP A 123 11.82 -6.75 -2.57
CA ASP A 123 12.91 -6.18 -1.77
C ASP A 123 12.40 -5.44 -0.52
N LEU A 124 11.23 -4.80 -0.66
CA LEU A 124 10.56 -4.02 0.37
C LEU A 124 9.13 -4.50 0.57
N ILE A 125 8.63 -4.40 1.80
CA ILE A 125 7.23 -4.68 2.12
C ILE A 125 6.60 -3.49 2.84
N VAL A 126 5.36 -3.15 2.48
CA VAL A 126 4.52 -2.18 3.18
C VAL A 126 3.30 -2.91 3.74
N TRP A 127 3.11 -2.80 5.04
CA TRP A 127 2.00 -3.45 5.74
C TRP A 127 0.80 -2.52 5.79
N GLN A 128 -0.32 -2.97 5.22
CA GLN A 128 -1.59 -2.26 5.37
C GLN A 128 -2.18 -2.51 6.74
N GLN A 129 -2.43 -1.45 7.50
CA GLN A 129 -3.00 -1.50 8.84
C GLN A 129 -4.29 -0.71 8.98
N ASP A 130 -5.26 -1.35 9.63
CA ASP A 130 -6.56 -0.75 9.96
C ASP A 130 -6.94 -0.92 11.45
N VAL A 131 -5.97 -1.36 12.26
CA VAL A 131 -6.14 -1.53 13.71
C VAL A 131 -6.48 -0.19 14.36
N GLY A 132 -7.52 -0.17 15.20
CA GLY A 132 -8.06 1.07 15.79
C GLY A 132 -9.04 1.81 14.89
N TRP A 133 -9.21 1.39 13.62
CA TRP A 133 -10.25 1.88 12.73
C TRP A 133 -11.41 0.89 12.59
N ARG A 134 -11.13 -0.32 12.08
CA ARG A 134 -12.12 -1.37 11.85
C ARG A 134 -12.19 -2.39 12.98
N ARG A 135 -11.13 -2.51 13.75
CA ARG A 135 -10.98 -3.50 14.83
C ARG A 135 -9.98 -3.01 15.87
N GLY A 136 -10.21 -3.41 17.11
CA GLY A 136 -9.32 -3.05 18.22
C GLY A 136 -9.29 -1.55 18.54
N SER A 137 -8.30 -1.14 19.29
CA SER A 137 -7.99 0.25 19.59
C SER A 137 -6.76 0.73 18.85
N THR A 138 -6.53 2.06 18.78
CA THR A 138 -5.32 2.61 18.17
C THR A 138 -4.05 2.19 18.92
N ASP A 139 -4.14 1.89 20.21
CA ASP A 139 -3.00 1.41 21.01
C ASP A 139 -2.56 0.01 20.59
N ASP A 140 -3.44 -0.80 20.00
CA ASP A 140 -3.11 -2.14 19.52
C ASP A 140 -2.13 -2.12 18.34
N VAL A 141 -1.93 -0.95 17.70
CA VAL A 141 -0.90 -0.79 16.66
C VAL A 141 0.50 -1.01 17.21
N ILE A 142 0.74 -0.65 18.47
CA ILE A 142 2.03 -0.89 19.12
C ILE A 142 2.24 -2.39 19.33
N VAL A 143 1.20 -3.10 19.77
CA VAL A 143 1.26 -4.56 19.94
C VAL A 143 1.55 -5.25 18.60
N TRP A 144 0.89 -4.83 17.54
CA TRP A 144 1.16 -5.32 16.18
C TRP A 144 2.60 -5.02 15.75
N ARG A 145 3.10 -3.80 15.97
CA ARG A 145 4.46 -3.39 15.64
C ARG A 145 5.50 -4.24 16.36
N ASP A 146 5.29 -4.51 17.67
CA ASP A 146 6.19 -5.34 18.47
C ASP A 146 6.21 -6.80 17.98
N GLN A 147 5.05 -7.33 17.57
CA GLN A 147 4.96 -8.64 16.94
C GLN A 147 5.68 -8.68 15.59
N LEU A 148 5.53 -7.64 14.78
CA LEU A 148 6.24 -7.51 13.51
C LEU A 148 7.76 -7.51 13.74
N GLN A 149 8.24 -6.70 14.66
CA GLN A 149 9.66 -6.65 15.01
C GLN A 149 10.19 -8.00 15.51
N LYS A 150 9.43 -8.68 16.34
CA LYS A 150 9.82 -10.00 16.88
C LYS A 150 9.91 -11.08 15.80
N ASN A 151 8.93 -11.11 14.89
CA ASN A 151 8.79 -12.21 13.94
C ASN A 151 9.47 -11.93 12.59
N TRP A 152 9.58 -10.65 12.20
CA TRP A 152 9.92 -10.25 10.83
C TRP A 152 10.93 -9.10 10.77
N SER A 153 11.78 -8.95 11.80
CA SER A 153 12.78 -7.86 11.87
C SER A 153 13.76 -7.81 10.69
N HIS A 154 13.91 -8.91 9.96
CA HIS A 154 14.75 -8.99 8.78
C HIS A 154 14.10 -8.40 7.52
N LEU A 155 12.79 -8.13 7.55
CA LEU A 155 12.09 -7.48 6.44
C LEU A 155 12.30 -5.96 6.51
N ARG A 156 12.53 -5.37 5.36
CA ARG A 156 12.53 -3.91 5.20
C ARG A 156 11.07 -3.44 5.13
N SER A 157 10.51 -3.15 6.29
CA SER A 157 9.10 -2.85 6.46
C SER A 157 8.77 -1.36 6.31
N GLY A 158 7.66 -1.07 5.65
CA GLY A 158 6.95 0.19 5.73
C GLY A 158 5.54 -0.04 6.25
N VAL A 159 4.78 1.00 6.49
CA VAL A 159 3.38 0.92 6.93
C VAL A 159 2.48 1.79 6.07
N CYS A 160 1.30 1.28 5.73
CA CYS A 160 0.22 2.02 5.08
C CYS A 160 -1.02 1.96 5.97
N TYR A 161 -1.67 3.09 6.20
CA TYR A 161 -2.85 3.18 7.03
C TYR A 161 -3.79 4.28 6.57
N GLY A 162 -5.05 4.17 6.93
CA GLY A 162 -6.05 5.17 6.64
C GLY A 162 -7.36 4.88 7.34
N GLY A 163 -8.10 5.93 7.66
CA GLY A 163 -9.43 5.88 8.23
C GLY A 163 -10.39 6.71 7.41
N SER A 164 -11.61 6.21 7.18
CA SER A 164 -12.65 6.91 6.43
C SER A 164 -13.43 7.83 7.37
N GLY A 165 -13.66 9.08 6.97
CA GLY A 165 -14.61 9.98 7.61
C GLY A 165 -15.67 10.41 6.60
N PHE A 166 -16.91 10.63 7.04
CA PHE A 166 -17.93 11.24 6.20
C PHE A 166 -18.09 12.71 6.54
N LEU A 167 -18.06 13.54 5.53
CA LEU A 167 -18.24 14.98 5.69
C LEU A 167 -19.55 15.29 6.44
N GLY A 168 -19.44 16.07 7.52
CA GLY A 168 -20.58 16.44 8.36
C GLY A 168 -20.97 15.42 9.42
N HIS A 169 -20.35 14.24 9.45
CA HIS A 169 -20.52 13.32 10.58
C HIS A 169 -19.66 13.80 11.75
N LYS A 170 -20.27 14.56 12.64
CA LYS A 170 -19.61 15.13 13.81
C LYS A 170 -19.91 14.33 15.08
N SER A 171 -18.90 14.14 15.90
CA SER A 171 -19.04 13.55 17.21
C SER A 171 -18.58 14.53 18.29
N TYR A 172 -19.42 14.76 19.28
CA TYR A 172 -19.09 15.61 20.44
C TYR A 172 -18.34 14.84 21.55
N THR A 173 -18.19 13.53 21.38
CA THR A 173 -17.44 12.71 22.33
C THR A 173 -16.27 12.04 21.63
N ALA A 174 -15.07 12.18 22.18
CA ALA A 174 -13.83 11.61 21.64
C ALA A 174 -13.84 10.06 21.53
N GLN A 175 -14.87 9.40 22.03
CA GLN A 175 -15.02 7.95 22.11
C GLN A 175 -16.07 7.38 21.16
N SER A 176 -16.60 8.20 20.23
CA SER A 176 -17.60 7.69 19.27
C SER A 176 -16.98 6.72 18.30
N GLU A 177 -17.29 5.45 18.48
CA GLU A 177 -16.89 4.42 17.53
C GLU A 177 -17.73 4.50 16.25
N PRO A 178 -17.15 4.21 15.07
CA PRO A 178 -17.91 4.10 13.85
C PRO A 178 -19.03 3.06 14.00
N ARG A 179 -20.24 3.42 13.62
CA ARG A 179 -21.40 2.50 13.69
C ARG A 179 -22.13 2.51 12.36
N SER A 180 -22.15 1.36 11.68
CA SER A 180 -22.80 1.25 10.38
C SER A 180 -22.29 2.34 9.42
N ASN A 181 -23.17 3.27 9.02
CA ASN A 181 -22.86 4.38 8.13
C ASN A 181 -22.41 5.66 8.87
N TRP A 182 -22.24 5.61 10.19
CA TRP A 182 -21.77 6.74 10.98
C TRP A 182 -20.26 6.67 11.17
N MET A 183 -19.54 7.58 10.49
CA MET A 183 -18.08 7.66 10.55
C MET A 183 -17.66 9.11 10.85
N PRO A 184 -17.49 9.47 12.13
CA PRO A 184 -17.23 10.84 12.51
C PRO A 184 -15.82 11.30 12.12
N GLU A 185 -15.72 12.54 11.65
CA GLU A 185 -14.46 13.17 11.24
C GLU A 185 -13.46 13.24 12.39
N GLU A 186 -13.94 13.46 13.63
CA GLU A 186 -13.08 13.51 14.81
C GLU A 186 -12.41 12.16 15.10
N LYS A 187 -13.09 11.05 14.79
CA LYS A 187 -12.49 9.70 14.89
C LYS A 187 -11.37 9.52 13.84
N GLN A 188 -11.60 9.98 12.62
CA GLN A 188 -10.61 9.96 11.56
C GLN A 188 -9.35 10.77 11.96
N THR A 189 -9.55 12.00 12.41
CA THR A 189 -8.46 12.87 12.87
C THR A 189 -7.65 12.20 13.97
N ARG A 190 -8.33 11.73 15.02
CA ARG A 190 -7.65 11.05 16.14
C ARG A 190 -6.91 9.79 15.72
N PHE A 191 -7.48 9.00 14.83
CA PHE A 191 -6.82 7.81 14.28
C PHE A 191 -5.51 8.17 13.61
N HIS A 192 -5.48 9.19 12.74
CA HIS A 192 -4.27 9.64 12.07
C HIS A 192 -3.24 10.23 13.03
N GLU A 193 -3.66 11.02 14.02
CA GLU A 193 -2.78 11.59 15.05
C GLU A 193 -2.08 10.50 15.87
N GLU A 194 -2.82 9.48 16.33
CA GLU A 194 -2.27 8.38 17.11
C GLU A 194 -1.31 7.50 16.28
N TYR A 195 -1.66 7.22 15.03
CA TYR A 195 -0.76 6.49 14.13
C TYR A 195 0.52 7.27 13.84
N ALA A 196 0.42 8.55 13.53
CA ALA A 196 1.59 9.40 13.33
C ALA A 196 2.48 9.43 14.58
N LYS A 197 1.91 9.63 15.75
CA LYS A 197 2.61 9.63 17.03
C LYS A 197 3.38 8.32 17.29
N ASN A 198 2.74 7.18 17.01
CA ASN A 198 3.26 5.87 17.36
C ASN A 198 4.22 5.29 16.31
N LEU A 199 4.14 5.71 15.04
CA LEU A 199 4.87 5.07 13.95
C LEU A 199 5.81 6.01 13.19
N GLN A 200 5.61 7.32 13.21
CA GLN A 200 6.34 8.27 12.34
C GLN A 200 7.85 8.26 12.56
N ASN A 201 8.31 8.03 13.79
CA ASN A 201 9.73 8.03 14.14
C ASN A 201 10.23 6.63 14.55
N ASP A 202 9.50 5.58 14.22
CA ASP A 202 9.90 4.23 14.55
C ASP A 202 10.93 3.72 13.54
N SER A 203 12.11 3.38 14.03
CA SER A 203 13.23 2.90 13.21
C SER A 203 12.96 1.55 12.50
N LEU A 204 11.89 0.86 12.86
CA LEU A 204 11.44 -0.36 12.18
C LEU A 204 10.94 -0.06 10.77
N PHE A 205 10.35 1.13 10.57
CA PHE A 205 9.72 1.49 9.29
C PHE A 205 10.56 2.48 8.49
N TRP A 206 10.86 2.11 7.23
CA TRP A 206 11.53 3.00 6.29
C TRP A 206 10.59 4.07 5.70
N GLY A 207 9.27 3.90 5.84
CA GLY A 207 8.27 4.85 5.35
C GLY A 207 6.88 4.59 5.94
N ALA A 208 6.10 5.65 6.03
CA ALA A 208 4.69 5.62 6.43
C ALA A 208 3.83 6.24 5.33
N TRP A 209 2.79 5.53 4.91
CA TRP A 209 1.91 5.88 3.81
C TRP A 209 0.50 6.08 4.32
N ILE A 210 -0.10 7.21 3.99
CA ILE A 210 -1.50 7.48 4.31
C ILE A 210 -2.36 7.12 3.10
N ASP A 211 -3.36 6.26 3.31
CA ASP A 211 -4.34 5.93 2.27
C ASP A 211 -5.11 7.19 1.89
N ASN A 212 -5.03 7.50 0.60
CA ASN A 212 -5.65 8.59 -0.12
C ASN A 212 -5.19 10.01 0.26
N MET A 213 -4.73 10.69 -0.76
CA MET A 213 -4.38 12.10 -0.69
C MET A 213 -5.64 13.00 -0.63
N PHE A 214 -6.71 12.57 -1.27
CA PHE A 214 -7.97 13.27 -1.38
C PHE A 214 -9.14 12.36 -1.05
N ASP A 215 -10.21 12.95 -0.54
CA ASP A 215 -11.47 12.24 -0.35
C ASP A 215 -12.06 11.80 -1.69
N TYR A 216 -12.66 10.64 -1.71
CA TYR A 216 -13.43 10.14 -2.84
C TYR A 216 -14.76 9.57 -2.36
N GLY A 217 -15.80 9.77 -3.17
CA GLY A 217 -17.11 9.17 -2.89
C GLY A 217 -17.06 7.64 -3.05
N SER A 218 -17.59 6.93 -2.08
CA SER A 218 -17.76 5.47 -2.08
C SER A 218 -19.23 5.10 -2.01
#